data_f513600ebba2fce0ec07b0ac4ae88a63
#
_entry.id   f513600ebba2fce0ec07b0ac4ae88a63
#
_cell.length_a   1.000
_cell.length_b   1.000
_cell.length_c   1.000
_cell.angle_alpha   90.00
_cell.angle_beta   90.00
_cell.angle_gamma   90.00
#
_symmetry.space_group_name_H-M   'P 1'
#
loop_
_entity.id
_entity.type
_entity.pdbx_description
1 polymer ?
#
loop_
_entity_poly.entity_id
_entity_poly.type
_entity_poly.pdbx_seq_one_letter_code
_entity_poly.pdbx_strand_id
1 'polypeptide(L)'
;AHVNITPVKTHKHSDMYSLMRPFDAEETAWMQEYVDDIYTRFVNIVAEGRDMTYEAVDEIAQGRVWTGADALKLGLVDELGTLEDAITYAASMGGNPDVSSWNVVGYPKPLTMMEQIMMQLGGKNNTEEAVTNILKGTPRESVAKNLLDWQKTWTKGNGQLVFARL
;
A
#
# COMPACT_ATOMS: atom_id res chain seq x y z
N ALA A 1 -14.58 31.03 -16.92
CA ALA A 1 -13.33 31.67 -16.52
C ALA A 1 -12.21 31.06 -17.37
N HIS A 2 -11.43 31.92 -18.08
CA HIS A 2 -10.22 31.46 -18.77
C HIS A 2 -9.08 31.46 -17.76
N VAL A 3 -8.53 30.27 -17.47
CA VAL A 3 -7.34 30.13 -16.62
C VAL A 3 -6.16 29.90 -17.55
N ASN A 4 -5.22 30.81 -17.58
CA ASN A 4 -3.96 30.64 -18.29
C ASN A 4 -2.90 30.13 -17.32
N ILE A 5 -2.30 29.01 -17.64
CA ILE A 5 -1.24 28.38 -16.85
C ILE A 5 0.07 28.52 -17.61
N THR A 6 1.05 29.21 -17.01
CA THR A 6 2.39 29.33 -17.57
C THR A 6 3.32 28.44 -16.75
N PRO A 7 3.82 27.31 -17.31
CA PRO A 7 4.75 26.45 -16.60
C PRO A 7 6.13 27.10 -16.47
N VAL A 8 6.72 27.04 -15.28
CA VAL A 8 8.12 27.40 -15.05
C VAL A 8 8.89 26.08 -14.92
N LYS A 9 9.81 25.83 -15.85
CA LYS A 9 10.55 24.58 -15.93
C LYS A 9 12.02 24.78 -15.61
N THR A 10 12.63 23.85 -14.89
CA THR A 10 14.08 23.81 -14.67
C THR A 10 14.82 23.04 -15.77
N HIS A 11 14.14 22.04 -16.37
CA HIS A 11 14.67 21.18 -17.44
C HIS A 11 13.56 20.83 -18.43
N LYS A 12 13.92 20.27 -19.59
CA LYS A 12 12.99 19.95 -20.71
C LYS A 12 11.80 19.09 -20.25
N HIS A 13 12.03 18.06 -19.46
CA HIS A 13 11.02 17.08 -19.05
C HIS A 13 10.56 17.22 -17.59
N SER A 14 10.89 18.32 -16.90
CA SER A 14 10.54 18.49 -15.49
C SER A 14 9.03 18.58 -15.20
N ASP A 15 8.22 18.82 -16.22
CA ASP A 15 6.75 18.84 -16.18
C ASP A 15 6.09 17.65 -16.91
N MET A 16 6.83 16.59 -17.20
CA MET A 16 6.36 15.44 -17.97
C MET A 16 5.07 14.83 -17.40
N TYR A 17 4.95 14.75 -16.07
CA TYR A 17 3.75 14.23 -15.40
C TYR A 17 2.67 15.28 -15.13
N SER A 18 2.77 16.47 -15.73
CA SER A 18 1.75 17.50 -15.62
C SER A 18 0.49 17.11 -16.39
N LEU A 19 -0.67 17.29 -15.75
CA LEU A 19 -1.97 17.09 -16.42
C LEU A 19 -2.33 18.25 -17.39
N MET A 20 -1.47 19.26 -17.49
CA MET A 20 -1.75 20.47 -18.28
C MET A 20 -1.32 20.35 -19.74
N ARG A 21 -0.58 19.33 -20.11
CA ARG A 21 -0.15 19.04 -21.49
C ARG A 21 -0.01 17.55 -21.74
N PRO A 22 -0.17 17.08 -22.97
CA PRO A 22 0.20 15.72 -23.35
C PRO A 22 1.72 15.55 -23.36
N PHE A 23 2.17 14.29 -23.39
CA PHE A 23 3.56 13.95 -23.66
C PHE A 23 3.99 14.44 -25.05
N ASP A 24 5.23 14.87 -25.18
CA ASP A 24 5.86 15.05 -26.48
C ASP A 24 6.31 13.69 -27.07
N ALA A 25 6.86 13.70 -28.27
CA ALA A 25 7.24 12.47 -28.96
C ALA A 25 8.36 11.69 -28.24
N GLU A 26 9.31 12.41 -27.63
CA GLU A 26 10.41 11.80 -26.88
C GLU A 26 9.93 11.24 -25.56
N GLU A 27 9.09 11.98 -24.85
CA GLU A 27 8.44 11.52 -23.61
C GLU A 27 7.53 10.31 -23.86
N THR A 28 6.81 10.30 -24.99
CA THR A 28 5.97 9.17 -25.39
C THR A 28 6.81 7.92 -25.66
N ALA A 29 7.90 8.05 -26.41
CA ALA A 29 8.79 6.94 -26.70
C ALA A 29 9.43 6.37 -25.42
N TRP A 30 9.91 7.22 -24.55
CA TRP A 30 10.49 6.82 -23.28
C TRP A 30 9.47 6.15 -22.34
N MET A 31 8.25 6.69 -22.30
CA MET A 31 7.19 6.08 -21.50
C MET A 31 6.76 4.72 -22.06
N GLN A 32 6.74 4.55 -23.38
CA GLN A 32 6.46 3.26 -24.02
C GLN A 32 7.52 2.23 -23.65
N GLU A 33 8.79 2.56 -23.80
CA GLU A 33 9.89 1.69 -23.38
C GLU A 33 9.79 1.28 -21.91
N TYR A 34 9.50 2.24 -21.04
CA TYR A 34 9.31 1.99 -19.61
C TYR A 34 8.15 1.05 -19.30
N VAL A 35 7.02 1.19 -20.00
CA VAL A 35 5.86 0.29 -19.85
C VAL A 35 6.17 -1.10 -20.37
N ASP A 36 6.86 -1.20 -21.50
CA ASP A 36 7.26 -2.48 -22.11
C ASP A 36 8.24 -3.25 -21.18
N ASP A 37 9.17 -2.55 -20.55
CA ASP A 37 10.08 -3.12 -19.57
C ASP A 37 9.34 -3.64 -18.32
N ILE A 38 8.39 -2.87 -17.80
CA ILE A 38 7.55 -3.28 -16.65
C ILE A 38 6.74 -4.53 -17.03
N TYR A 39 6.12 -4.53 -18.20
CA TYR A 39 5.32 -5.66 -18.66
C TYR A 39 6.18 -6.92 -18.84
N THR A 40 7.32 -6.80 -19.49
CA THR A 40 8.28 -7.90 -19.66
C THR A 40 8.72 -8.47 -18.32
N ARG A 41 9.06 -7.61 -17.37
CA ARG A 41 9.42 -8.03 -16.02
C ARG A 41 8.26 -8.74 -15.30
N PHE A 42 7.05 -8.23 -15.42
CA PHE A 42 5.86 -8.85 -14.85
C PHE A 42 5.63 -10.26 -15.40
N VAL A 43 5.65 -10.42 -16.75
CA VAL A 43 5.47 -11.72 -17.40
C VAL A 43 6.54 -12.72 -16.95
N ASN A 44 7.80 -12.31 -16.87
CA ASN A 44 8.90 -13.17 -16.40
C ASN A 44 8.70 -13.64 -14.93
N ILE A 45 8.28 -12.74 -14.05
CA ILE A 45 8.01 -13.11 -12.63
C ILE A 45 6.89 -14.15 -12.54
N VAL A 46 5.84 -14.00 -13.35
CA VAL A 46 4.74 -14.98 -13.39
C VAL A 46 5.22 -16.31 -13.99
N ALA A 47 5.97 -16.26 -15.08
CA ALA A 47 6.54 -17.44 -15.74
C ALA A 47 7.42 -18.26 -14.77
N GLU A 48 8.34 -17.61 -14.06
CA GLU A 48 9.15 -18.24 -13.02
C GLU A 48 8.32 -18.81 -11.88
N GLY A 49 7.34 -18.04 -11.38
CA GLY A 49 6.53 -18.42 -10.23
C GLY A 49 5.53 -19.54 -10.53
N ARG A 50 5.21 -19.77 -11.80
CA ARG A 50 4.22 -20.76 -12.26
C ARG A 50 4.80 -21.88 -13.10
N ASP A 51 6.12 -21.93 -13.29
CA ASP A 51 6.81 -22.89 -14.16
C ASP A 51 6.22 -22.91 -15.57
N MET A 52 5.95 -21.72 -16.12
CA MET A 52 5.39 -21.48 -17.44
C MET A 52 6.42 -20.81 -18.35
N THR A 53 6.23 -20.90 -19.67
CA THR A 53 7.04 -20.12 -20.61
C THR A 53 6.53 -18.68 -20.68
N TYR A 54 7.42 -17.75 -21.11
CA TYR A 54 7.04 -16.35 -21.33
C TYR A 54 5.82 -16.23 -22.27
N GLU A 55 5.85 -16.95 -23.38
CA GLU A 55 4.80 -16.93 -24.39
C GLU A 55 3.45 -17.43 -23.84
N ALA A 56 3.47 -18.48 -23.03
CA ALA A 56 2.25 -19.02 -22.39
C ALA A 56 1.63 -18.01 -21.41
N VAL A 57 2.45 -17.29 -20.67
CA VAL A 57 1.96 -16.23 -19.76
C VAL A 57 1.47 -15.03 -20.56
N ASP A 58 2.20 -14.61 -21.61
CA ASP A 58 1.80 -13.47 -22.43
C ASP A 58 0.45 -13.72 -23.13
N GLU A 59 0.19 -14.94 -23.60
CA GLU A 59 -1.09 -15.32 -24.23
C GLU A 59 -2.30 -15.09 -23.30
N ILE A 60 -2.14 -15.30 -22.00
CA ILE A 60 -3.22 -15.15 -21.01
C ILE A 60 -3.17 -13.82 -20.25
N ALA A 61 -2.10 -13.04 -20.34
CA ALA A 61 -1.91 -11.76 -19.68
C ALA A 61 -2.60 -10.62 -20.46
N GLN A 62 -1.85 -9.74 -21.07
CA GLN A 62 -2.31 -8.63 -21.93
C GLN A 62 -3.43 -7.77 -21.29
N GLY A 63 -3.35 -7.53 -20.00
CA GLY A 63 -4.33 -6.73 -19.26
C GLY A 63 -5.68 -7.42 -19.00
N ARG A 64 -5.80 -8.72 -19.24
CA ARG A 64 -7.03 -9.48 -18.98
C ARG A 64 -7.21 -9.71 -17.48
N VAL A 65 -8.47 -9.74 -17.05
CA VAL A 65 -8.88 -10.08 -15.68
C VAL A 65 -9.60 -11.41 -15.71
N TRP A 66 -9.16 -12.34 -14.87
CA TRP A 66 -9.71 -13.70 -14.77
C TRP A 66 -10.54 -13.87 -13.50
N THR A 67 -11.59 -14.67 -13.58
CA THR A 67 -12.26 -15.19 -12.38
C THR A 67 -11.34 -16.16 -11.66
N GLY A 68 -11.53 -16.36 -10.33
CA GLY A 68 -10.74 -17.36 -9.60
C GLY A 68 -10.84 -18.75 -10.22
N ALA A 69 -12.03 -19.16 -10.68
CA ALA A 69 -12.26 -20.45 -11.31
C ALA A 69 -11.51 -20.59 -12.66
N ASP A 70 -11.40 -19.51 -13.42
CA ASP A 70 -10.65 -19.53 -14.69
C ASP A 70 -9.14 -19.42 -14.42
N ALA A 71 -8.72 -18.63 -13.44
CA ALA A 71 -7.34 -18.56 -13.01
C ALA A 71 -6.81 -19.93 -12.54
N LEU A 72 -7.64 -20.72 -11.85
CA LEU A 72 -7.29 -22.09 -11.46
C LEU A 72 -7.08 -23.00 -12.69
N LYS A 73 -7.97 -22.93 -13.68
CA LYS A 73 -7.83 -23.71 -14.93
C LYS A 73 -6.57 -23.34 -15.72
N LEU A 74 -6.18 -22.05 -15.66
CA LEU A 74 -4.99 -21.53 -16.34
C LEU A 74 -3.69 -21.73 -15.53
N GLY A 75 -3.76 -22.31 -14.33
CA GLY A 75 -2.60 -22.55 -13.48
C GLY A 75 -2.05 -21.28 -12.81
N LEU A 76 -2.81 -20.20 -12.83
CA LEU A 76 -2.39 -18.93 -12.20
C LEU A 76 -2.57 -18.92 -10.67
N VAL A 77 -3.43 -19.77 -10.14
CA VAL A 77 -3.64 -19.98 -8.71
C VAL A 77 -3.68 -21.48 -8.41
N ASP A 78 -3.37 -21.87 -7.17
CA ASP A 78 -3.24 -23.27 -6.78
C ASP A 78 -4.56 -23.83 -6.30
N GLU A 79 -5.33 -23.05 -5.53
CA GLU A 79 -6.61 -23.46 -4.95
C GLU A 79 -7.58 -22.29 -4.89
N LEU A 80 -8.87 -22.62 -4.76
CA LEU A 80 -9.94 -21.65 -4.48
C LEU A 80 -10.30 -21.75 -3.00
N GLY A 81 -10.38 -20.61 -2.33
CA GLY A 81 -10.73 -20.54 -0.93
C GLY A 81 -11.03 -19.14 -0.45
N THR A 82 -11.43 -19.04 0.80
CA THR A 82 -11.63 -17.79 1.52
C THR A 82 -10.31 -17.30 2.13
N LEU A 83 -10.33 -16.09 2.71
CA LEU A 83 -9.20 -15.60 3.50
C LEU A 83 -8.91 -16.50 4.71
N GLU A 84 -9.94 -17.09 5.33
CA GLU A 84 -9.81 -17.98 6.47
C GLU A 84 -9.12 -19.30 6.06
N ASP A 85 -9.43 -19.82 4.88
CA ASP A 85 -8.75 -21.00 4.32
C ASP A 85 -7.26 -20.70 4.08
N ALA A 86 -6.95 -19.53 3.52
CA ALA A 86 -5.57 -19.11 3.30
C ALA A 86 -4.78 -18.94 4.61
N ILE A 87 -5.39 -18.38 5.66
CA ILE A 87 -4.77 -18.26 6.98
C ILE A 87 -4.52 -19.65 7.58
N THR A 88 -5.48 -20.57 7.47
CA THR A 88 -5.35 -21.95 7.97
C THR A 88 -4.25 -22.70 7.21
N TYR A 89 -4.17 -22.52 5.90
CA TYR A 89 -3.11 -23.09 5.08
C TYR A 89 -1.74 -22.56 5.48
N ALA A 90 -1.61 -21.24 5.65
CA ALA A 90 -0.36 -20.62 6.09
C ALA A 90 0.07 -21.09 7.49
N ALA A 91 -0.88 -21.28 8.42
CA ALA A 91 -0.62 -21.82 9.74
C ALA A 91 -0.11 -23.27 9.66
N SER A 92 -0.68 -24.09 8.77
CA SER A 92 -0.24 -25.46 8.54
C SER A 92 1.20 -25.53 8.00
N MET A 93 1.56 -24.64 7.09
CA MET A 93 2.94 -24.51 6.59
C MET A 93 3.92 -24.10 7.71
N GLY A 94 3.46 -23.32 8.68
CA GLY A 94 4.22 -22.97 9.88
C GLY A 94 4.38 -24.11 10.91
N GLY A 95 3.82 -25.29 10.62
CA GLY A 95 3.93 -26.50 11.44
C GLY A 95 2.80 -26.71 12.45
N ASN A 96 1.84 -25.80 12.56
CA ASN A 96 0.66 -25.98 13.41
C ASN A 96 -0.59 -25.42 12.71
N PRO A 97 -1.54 -26.27 12.27
CA PRO A 97 -2.76 -25.83 11.58
C PRO A 97 -3.79 -25.15 12.49
N ASP A 98 -3.61 -25.22 13.80
CA ASP A 98 -4.50 -24.54 14.74
C ASP A 98 -4.24 -23.01 14.74
N VAL A 99 -5.06 -22.28 14.01
CA VAL A 99 -5.00 -20.81 13.87
C VAL A 99 -5.11 -20.12 15.23
N SER A 100 -5.79 -20.72 16.22
CA SER A 100 -5.96 -20.11 17.54
C SER A 100 -4.64 -19.99 18.33
N SER A 101 -3.64 -20.79 17.97
CA SER A 101 -2.29 -20.73 18.55
C SER A 101 -1.38 -19.67 17.92
N TRP A 102 -1.83 -18.99 16.85
CA TRP A 102 -1.07 -17.97 16.14
C TRP A 102 -1.61 -16.57 16.40
N ASN A 103 -0.72 -15.58 16.43
CA ASN A 103 -1.12 -14.17 16.49
C ASN A 103 -1.26 -13.62 15.05
N VAL A 104 -2.47 -13.64 14.50
CA VAL A 104 -2.76 -13.12 13.17
C VAL A 104 -2.90 -11.59 13.25
N VAL A 105 -2.00 -10.87 12.58
CA VAL A 105 -1.95 -9.40 12.61
C VAL A 105 -2.18 -8.83 11.21
N GLY A 106 -3.21 -7.99 11.07
CA GLY A 106 -3.50 -7.28 9.82
C GLY A 106 -2.63 -6.03 9.64
N TYR A 107 -2.12 -5.82 8.41
CA TYR A 107 -1.41 -4.59 8.01
C TYR A 107 -2.02 -4.03 6.73
N PRO A 108 -2.13 -2.68 6.60
CA PRO A 108 -1.92 -1.70 7.68
C PRO A 108 -2.92 -1.89 8.80
N LYS A 109 -2.55 -1.51 10.04
CA LYS A 109 -3.51 -1.57 11.15
C LYS A 109 -4.72 -0.70 10.81
N PRO A 110 -5.95 -1.23 10.95
CA PRO A 110 -7.14 -0.42 10.71
C PRO A 110 -7.12 0.78 11.67
N LEU A 111 -7.43 1.95 11.12
CA LEU A 111 -7.57 3.16 11.92
C LEU A 111 -8.69 2.95 12.94
N THR A 112 -8.43 3.33 14.17
CA THR A 112 -9.48 3.38 15.20
C THR A 112 -10.57 4.37 14.79
N MET A 113 -11.78 4.20 15.31
CA MET A 113 -12.89 5.13 15.04
C MET A 113 -12.49 6.59 15.34
N MET A 114 -11.71 6.81 16.38
CA MET A 114 -11.20 8.14 16.76
C MET A 114 -10.24 8.70 15.69
N GLU A 115 -9.32 7.89 15.19
CA GLU A 115 -8.39 8.28 14.13
C GLU A 115 -9.12 8.56 12.81
N GLN A 116 -10.17 7.80 12.47
CA GLN A 116 -11.01 8.04 11.31
C GLN A 116 -11.76 9.37 11.41
N ILE A 117 -12.36 9.66 12.57
CA ILE A 117 -13.04 10.94 12.84
C ILE A 117 -12.04 12.08 12.73
N MET A 118 -10.83 11.93 13.26
CA MET A 118 -9.78 12.95 13.22
C MET A 118 -9.26 13.18 11.79
N MET A 119 -9.12 12.14 10.97
CA MET A 119 -8.83 12.30 9.55
C MET A 119 -9.92 13.06 8.80
N GLN A 120 -11.17 12.84 9.16
CA GLN A 120 -12.32 13.46 8.51
C GLN A 120 -12.55 14.93 8.92
N LEU A 121 -12.14 15.30 10.14
CA LEU A 121 -12.34 16.65 10.71
C LEU A 121 -11.21 17.64 10.40
N GLY A 122 -10.10 17.21 9.81
CA GLY A 122 -9.08 18.16 9.38
C GLY A 122 -7.67 17.63 9.35
N GLY A 123 -7.24 17.37 8.21
CA GLY A 123 -5.88 17.40 7.67
C GLY A 123 -4.69 17.17 8.61
N LYS A 124 -3.80 16.44 8.10
CA LYS A 124 -2.50 15.88 8.52
C LYS A 124 -1.64 16.60 9.60
N ASN A 125 -1.98 17.82 10.05
CA ASN A 125 -1.04 18.62 10.85
C ASN A 125 -1.52 19.02 12.26
N ASN A 126 -2.76 18.70 12.67
CA ASN A 126 -3.31 19.19 13.95
C ASN A 126 -3.86 18.08 14.85
N THR A 127 -3.43 16.84 14.67
CA THR A 127 -3.94 15.70 15.47
C THR A 127 -3.71 15.92 16.97
N GLU A 128 -2.56 16.47 17.35
CA GLU A 128 -2.21 16.74 18.74
C GLU A 128 -3.06 17.86 19.36
N GLU A 129 -3.25 18.96 18.63
CA GLU A 129 -4.10 20.08 19.08
C GLU A 129 -5.58 19.67 19.14
N ALA A 130 -6.05 18.87 18.17
CA ALA A 130 -7.43 18.41 18.16
C ALA A 130 -7.73 17.48 19.34
N VAL A 131 -6.84 16.51 19.64
CA VAL A 131 -6.98 15.63 20.82
C VAL A 131 -6.95 16.46 22.11
N THR A 132 -6.04 17.40 22.22
CA THR A 132 -5.92 18.26 23.40
C THR A 132 -7.17 19.13 23.57
N ASN A 133 -7.73 19.67 22.48
CA ASN A 133 -8.92 20.51 22.52
C ASN A 133 -10.21 19.71 22.84
N ILE A 134 -10.36 18.48 22.33
CA ILE A 134 -11.51 17.61 22.63
C ILE A 134 -11.50 17.17 24.10
N LEU A 135 -10.32 16.95 24.67
CA LEU A 135 -10.16 16.46 26.05
C LEU A 135 -9.99 17.58 27.07
N LYS A 136 -9.93 18.84 26.61
CA LYS A 136 -9.76 20.01 27.46
C LYS A 136 -10.89 20.11 28.50
N GLY A 137 -10.51 20.21 29.77
CA GLY A 137 -11.47 20.26 30.89
C GLY A 137 -12.02 18.91 31.33
N THR A 138 -11.57 17.78 30.71
CA THR A 138 -11.94 16.45 31.19
C THR A 138 -10.86 15.86 32.11
N PRO A 139 -11.21 14.90 33.01
CA PRO A 139 -10.21 14.20 33.82
C PRO A 139 -9.13 13.44 33.03
N ARG A 140 -9.34 13.29 31.71
CA ARG A 140 -8.41 12.58 30.80
C ARG A 140 -7.43 13.52 30.11
N GLU A 141 -7.54 14.82 30.24
CA GLU A 141 -6.65 15.82 29.63
C GLU A 141 -5.18 15.60 30.02
N SER A 142 -4.92 15.39 31.29
CA SER A 142 -3.57 15.15 31.80
C SER A 142 -2.95 13.86 31.27
N VAL A 143 -3.75 12.80 31.13
CA VAL A 143 -3.31 11.51 30.58
C VAL A 143 -2.99 11.65 29.10
N ALA A 144 -3.83 12.35 28.35
CA ALA A 144 -3.59 12.59 26.92
C ALA A 144 -2.32 13.44 26.70
N LYS A 145 -2.11 14.50 27.47
CA LYS A 145 -0.88 15.30 27.41
C LYS A 145 0.36 14.48 27.69
N ASN A 146 0.34 13.69 28.76
CA ASN A 146 1.48 12.84 29.12
C ASN A 146 1.80 11.79 28.02
N LEU A 147 0.79 11.20 27.39
CA LEU A 147 0.96 10.26 26.30
C LEU A 147 1.53 10.94 25.04
N LEU A 148 1.08 12.14 24.70
CA LEU A 148 1.59 12.92 23.59
C LEU A 148 3.04 13.38 23.81
N ASP A 149 3.39 13.81 25.01
CA ASP A 149 4.75 14.21 25.38
C ASP A 149 5.68 12.98 25.40
N TRP A 150 5.19 11.84 25.88
CA TRP A 150 5.93 10.58 25.82
C TRP A 150 6.18 10.15 24.37
N GLN A 151 5.18 10.25 23.48
CA GLN A 151 5.32 9.96 22.06
C GLN A 151 6.34 10.89 21.38
N LYS A 152 6.32 12.20 21.70
CA LYS A 152 7.30 13.18 21.19
C LYS A 152 8.73 12.86 21.65
N THR A 153 8.89 12.44 22.91
CA THR A 153 10.20 12.06 23.46
C THR A 153 10.71 10.80 22.79
N TRP A 154 9.83 9.84 22.52
CA TRP A 154 10.16 8.58 21.84
C TRP A 154 10.54 8.80 20.37
N THR A 155 9.83 9.67 19.64
CA THR A 155 10.13 9.96 18.22
C THR A 155 11.36 10.85 18.04
N LYS A 156 11.75 11.65 19.01
CA LYS A 156 12.99 12.46 19.00
C LYS A 156 14.25 11.66 19.30
N GLY A 157 14.13 10.53 19.98
CA GLY A 157 15.25 9.64 20.25
C GLY A 157 15.36 8.58 19.18
N ASN A 158 16.15 8.82 18.12
CA ASN A 158 16.58 7.86 17.09
C ASN A 158 15.67 6.66 16.92
N GLY A 159 14.87 6.64 15.84
CA GLY A 159 13.93 5.58 15.46
C GLY A 159 14.52 4.19 15.27
N GLN A 160 15.17 3.63 16.25
CA GLN A 160 15.46 2.21 16.35
C GLN A 160 14.25 1.51 16.94
N LEU A 161 13.49 0.85 16.06
CA LEU A 161 12.51 -0.16 16.47
C LEU A 161 13.27 -1.32 17.11
N VAL A 162 13.32 -1.34 18.43
CA VAL A 162 13.75 -2.52 19.17
C VAL A 162 12.57 -3.49 19.18
N PHE A 163 12.62 -4.48 18.31
CA PHE A 163 11.73 -5.64 18.40
C PHE A 163 12.13 -6.45 19.63
N ALA A 164 11.40 -6.30 20.73
CA ALA A 164 11.46 -7.24 21.81
C ALA A 164 10.81 -8.56 21.33
N ARG A 165 11.61 -9.60 21.14
CA ARG A 165 11.11 -10.98 21.09
C ARG A 165 10.58 -11.33 22.48
N LEU A 166 9.30 -11.66 22.56
CA LEU A 166 8.74 -12.48 23.62
C LEU A 166 8.82 -13.94 23.21
#